data_686881f86d0ef0bfc7b6df3ec51f5372
#
_entry.id   686881f86d0ef0bfc7b6df3ec51f5372
#
_cell.length_a   1.000
_cell.length_b   1.000
_cell.length_c   1.000
_cell.angle_alpha   90.00
_cell.angle_beta   90.00
_cell.angle_gamma   90.00
#
_symmetry.space_group_name_H-M   'P 1'
#
loop_
_entity.id
_entity.type
_entity.pdbx_description
1 polymer ?
#
loop_
_entity_poly.entity_id
_entity_poly.type
_entity_poly.pdbx_seq_one_letter_code
_entity_poly.pdbx_strand_id
1 'polypeptide(L)'
;MPEALWFTEDEEACRLLAADPFALLVGFALDQQVTVQQAFLGPLRLKQRLGTLEPAAVAKADLEPLFREKPAIHRFPGAMATRVHDLATTVVEDYGGNAARIWTEPADGKDLRKRIGALPGFGEMKIKSLGAVLFNRFGVEVARELVPSHPTLGDVDSPQALTDYQAAKKEHKAAWMASKSGR
;
A
#
# COMPACT_ATOMS: atom_id res chain seq x y z
N MET A 1 0.31 10.86 -14.42
CA MET A 1 -0.35 9.72 -13.71
C MET A 1 0.08 8.41 -14.37
N PRO A 2 0.57 7.42 -13.62
CA PRO A 2 0.87 6.11 -14.18
C PRO A 2 -0.41 5.41 -14.63
N GLU A 3 -0.32 4.61 -15.68
CA GLU A 3 -1.45 3.78 -16.13
C GLU A 3 -1.62 2.53 -15.26
N ALA A 4 -0.52 2.05 -14.69
CA ALA A 4 -0.49 0.87 -13.84
C ALA A 4 0.64 0.99 -12.81
N LEU A 5 0.46 0.35 -11.66
CA LEU A 5 1.52 0.12 -10.68
C LEU A 5 1.82 -1.39 -10.66
N TRP A 6 3.00 -1.76 -11.13
CA TRP A 6 3.39 -3.15 -11.38
C TRP A 6 3.82 -3.89 -10.11
N PHE A 7 2.96 -3.88 -9.09
CA PHE A 7 3.24 -4.49 -7.78
C PHE A 7 2.73 -5.93 -7.67
N THR A 8 2.02 -6.40 -8.69
CA THR A 8 1.52 -7.77 -8.78
C THR A 8 1.53 -8.22 -10.24
N GLU A 9 1.27 -9.49 -10.50
CA GLU A 9 1.25 -10.06 -11.85
C GLU A 9 -0.08 -9.83 -12.59
N ASP A 10 -1.13 -9.51 -11.85
CA ASP A 10 -2.46 -9.24 -12.41
C ASP A 10 -2.54 -7.82 -12.96
N GLU A 11 -2.73 -7.68 -14.26
CA GLU A 11 -2.77 -6.38 -14.93
C GLU A 11 -3.95 -5.52 -14.49
N GLU A 12 -5.12 -6.12 -14.25
CA GLU A 12 -6.29 -5.39 -13.76
C GLU A 12 -6.03 -4.82 -12.36
N ALA A 13 -5.39 -5.61 -11.49
CA ALA A 13 -4.98 -5.14 -10.17
C ALA A 13 -3.97 -3.99 -10.28
N CYS A 14 -2.99 -4.09 -11.16
CA CYS A 14 -2.00 -3.02 -11.37
C CYS A 14 -2.64 -1.71 -11.83
N ARG A 15 -3.62 -1.78 -12.71
CA ARG A 15 -4.39 -0.61 -13.17
C ARG A 15 -5.27 -0.03 -12.06
N LEU A 16 -5.90 -0.88 -11.27
CA LEU A 16 -6.72 -0.46 -10.12
C LEU A 16 -5.88 0.32 -9.12
N LEU A 17 -4.69 -0.16 -8.79
CA LEU A 17 -3.77 0.52 -7.86
C LEU A 17 -3.38 1.92 -8.33
N ALA A 18 -3.21 2.10 -9.64
CA ALA A 18 -2.88 3.40 -10.22
C ALA A 18 -4.08 4.36 -10.25
N ALA A 19 -5.28 3.83 -10.46
CA ALA A 19 -6.49 4.62 -10.66
C ALA A 19 -7.23 4.96 -9.37
N ASP A 20 -7.13 4.11 -8.35
CA ASP A 20 -7.90 4.25 -7.10
C ASP A 20 -6.96 4.46 -5.91
N PRO A 21 -6.93 5.68 -5.34
CA PRO A 21 -6.12 5.98 -4.14
C PRO A 21 -6.41 5.08 -2.95
N PHE A 22 -7.66 4.70 -2.72
CA PHE A 22 -8.01 3.81 -1.62
C PHE A 22 -7.50 2.38 -1.87
N ALA A 23 -7.58 1.89 -3.11
CA ALA A 23 -6.98 0.60 -3.47
C ALA A 23 -5.48 0.57 -3.18
N LEU A 24 -4.76 1.65 -3.49
CA LEU A 24 -3.35 1.77 -3.18
C LEU A 24 -3.09 1.66 -1.66
N LEU A 25 -3.86 2.37 -0.85
CA LEU A 25 -3.75 2.30 0.61
C LEU A 25 -4.05 0.90 1.14
N VAL A 26 -5.07 0.23 0.62
CA VAL A 26 -5.40 -1.15 1.01
C VAL A 26 -4.25 -2.09 0.69
N GLY A 27 -3.65 -1.98 -0.48
CA GLY A 27 -2.47 -2.77 -0.86
C GLY A 27 -1.33 -2.60 0.14
N PHE A 28 -1.00 -1.37 0.51
CA PHE A 28 0.01 -1.08 1.53
C PHE A 28 -0.37 -1.61 2.92
N ALA A 29 -1.64 -1.50 3.31
CA ALA A 29 -2.11 -2.03 4.58
C ALA A 29 -1.95 -3.56 4.67
N LEU A 30 -2.12 -4.26 3.55
CA LEU A 30 -1.99 -5.71 3.45
C LEU A 30 -0.54 -6.17 3.30
N ASP A 31 0.38 -5.28 2.99
CA ASP A 31 1.80 -5.61 2.75
C ASP A 31 2.53 -5.88 4.06
N GLN A 32 2.18 -7.01 4.68
CA GLN A 32 2.74 -7.46 5.95
C GLN A 32 2.75 -8.98 6.02
N GLN A 33 3.93 -9.59 6.11
CA GLN A 33 4.13 -11.03 6.24
C GLN A 33 3.52 -11.86 5.09
N VAL A 34 3.39 -11.25 3.94
CA VAL A 34 2.99 -11.86 2.67
C VAL A 34 3.87 -11.30 1.56
N THR A 35 3.83 -11.90 0.38
CA THR A 35 4.54 -11.33 -0.77
C THR A 35 3.91 -10.01 -1.21
N VAL A 36 4.70 -9.15 -1.83
CA VAL A 36 4.20 -7.89 -2.42
C VAL A 36 3.05 -8.20 -3.40
N GLN A 37 3.23 -9.20 -4.25
CA GLN A 37 2.24 -9.60 -5.23
C GLN A 37 0.90 -9.97 -4.58
N GLN A 38 0.93 -10.74 -3.50
CA GLN A 38 -0.29 -11.13 -2.78
C GLN A 38 -0.96 -9.92 -2.12
N ALA A 39 -0.19 -9.06 -1.47
CA ALA A 39 -0.71 -7.86 -0.82
C ALA A 39 -1.44 -6.95 -1.80
N PHE A 40 -0.81 -6.66 -2.93
CA PHE A 40 -1.34 -5.71 -3.92
C PHE A 40 -2.35 -6.32 -4.90
N LEU A 41 -2.56 -7.63 -4.88
CA LEU A 41 -3.71 -8.28 -5.49
C LEU A 41 -4.97 -8.16 -4.60
N GLY A 42 -4.79 -7.98 -3.31
CA GLY A 42 -5.86 -7.92 -2.32
C GLY A 42 -6.97 -6.92 -2.62
N PRO A 43 -6.66 -5.67 -2.99
CA PRO A 43 -7.68 -4.67 -3.33
C PRO A 43 -8.62 -5.12 -4.45
N LEU A 44 -8.09 -5.71 -5.52
CA LEU A 44 -8.92 -6.22 -6.61
C LEU A 44 -9.84 -7.35 -6.14
N ARG A 45 -9.31 -8.30 -5.38
CA ARG A 45 -10.11 -9.40 -4.82
C ARG A 45 -11.23 -8.89 -3.92
N LEU A 46 -10.92 -7.92 -3.06
CA LEU A 46 -11.94 -7.30 -2.21
C LEU A 46 -13.02 -6.62 -3.04
N LYS A 47 -12.62 -5.84 -4.04
CA LYS A 47 -13.57 -5.18 -4.95
C LYS A 47 -14.48 -6.18 -5.67
N GLN A 48 -13.92 -7.28 -6.16
CA GLN A 48 -14.69 -8.32 -6.84
C GLN A 48 -15.72 -8.99 -5.92
N ARG A 49 -15.34 -9.21 -4.64
CA ARG A 49 -16.19 -9.90 -3.66
C ARG A 49 -17.24 -8.99 -3.03
N LEU A 50 -16.87 -7.74 -2.77
CA LEU A 50 -17.79 -6.74 -2.18
C LEU A 50 -18.62 -6.01 -3.23
N GLY A 51 -18.10 -5.89 -4.46
CA GLY A 51 -18.72 -5.14 -5.55
C GLY A 51 -18.28 -3.68 -5.64
N THR A 52 -17.52 -3.18 -4.67
CA THR A 52 -17.04 -1.79 -4.62
C THR A 52 -15.81 -1.67 -3.70
N LEU A 53 -15.03 -0.60 -3.88
CA LEU A 53 -14.01 -0.15 -2.93
C LEU A 53 -14.30 1.25 -2.39
N GLU A 54 -15.53 1.74 -2.53
CA GLU A 54 -15.90 3.02 -1.90
C GLU A 54 -15.65 2.92 -0.39
N PRO A 55 -14.85 3.81 0.21
CA PRO A 55 -14.49 3.73 1.63
C PRO A 55 -15.70 3.64 2.55
N ALA A 56 -16.77 4.39 2.27
CA ALA A 56 -17.99 4.35 3.08
C ALA A 56 -18.67 2.97 3.05
N ALA A 57 -18.66 2.29 1.91
CA ALA A 57 -19.21 0.94 1.77
C ALA A 57 -18.32 -0.10 2.47
N VAL A 58 -17.02 0.01 2.33
CA VAL A 58 -16.05 -0.87 2.98
C VAL A 58 -16.15 -0.73 4.51
N ALA A 59 -16.28 0.49 5.02
CA ALA A 59 -16.42 0.76 6.46
C ALA A 59 -17.70 0.15 7.07
N LYS A 60 -18.74 -0.08 6.28
CA LYS A 60 -20.03 -0.64 6.75
C LYS A 60 -20.12 -2.15 6.57
N ALA A 61 -19.29 -2.74 5.72
CA ALA A 61 -19.38 -4.15 5.37
C ALA A 61 -18.76 -5.05 6.45
N ASP A 62 -19.27 -6.28 6.55
CA ASP A 62 -18.58 -7.35 7.27
C ASP A 62 -17.54 -7.97 6.33
N LEU A 63 -16.28 -7.55 6.51
CA LEU A 63 -15.19 -7.91 5.61
C LEU A 63 -14.60 -9.29 5.89
N GLU A 64 -14.72 -9.82 7.10
CA GLU A 64 -14.04 -11.06 7.47
C GLU A 64 -14.41 -12.25 6.58
N PRO A 65 -15.69 -12.53 6.26
CA PRO A 65 -16.06 -13.60 5.33
C PRO A 65 -15.43 -13.41 3.94
N LEU A 66 -15.36 -12.16 3.47
CA LEU A 66 -14.76 -11.83 2.17
C LEU A 66 -13.25 -12.08 2.15
N PHE A 67 -12.57 -11.80 3.27
CA PHE A 67 -11.14 -12.07 3.41
C PHE A 67 -10.82 -13.56 3.52
N ARG A 68 -11.72 -14.34 4.14
CA ARG A 68 -11.56 -15.79 4.34
C ARG A 68 -11.95 -16.63 3.14
N GLU A 69 -12.81 -16.11 2.25
CA GLU A 69 -13.21 -16.83 1.03
C GLU A 69 -11.97 -17.23 0.24
N LYS A 70 -11.91 -18.51 -0.17
CA LYS A 70 -10.73 -19.02 -0.88
C LYS A 70 -10.73 -18.63 -2.37
N PRO A 71 -9.59 -18.22 -2.89
CA PRO A 71 -8.32 -18.05 -2.19
C PRO A 71 -8.37 -16.85 -1.23
N ALA A 72 -7.92 -17.04 0.00
CA ALA A 72 -7.95 -16.00 1.03
C ALA A 72 -7.17 -14.76 0.58
N ILE A 73 -7.69 -13.57 0.91
CA ILE A 73 -7.02 -12.30 0.55
C ILE A 73 -5.68 -12.17 1.25
N HIS A 74 -5.58 -12.70 2.49
CA HIS A 74 -4.38 -12.59 3.30
C HIS A 74 -4.21 -13.84 4.18
N ARG A 75 -2.95 -14.15 4.57
CA ARG A 75 -2.69 -15.26 5.48
C ARG A 75 -3.26 -15.05 6.89
N PHE A 76 -3.51 -13.78 7.28
CA PHE A 76 -4.16 -13.39 8.53
C PHE A 76 -5.48 -12.68 8.22
N PRO A 77 -6.50 -13.39 7.73
CA PRO A 77 -7.69 -12.76 7.15
C PRO A 77 -8.50 -11.95 8.16
N GLY A 78 -8.66 -12.43 9.39
CA GLY A 78 -9.41 -11.70 10.43
C GLY A 78 -8.75 -10.39 10.83
N ALA A 79 -7.44 -10.42 11.10
CA ALA A 79 -6.67 -9.24 11.48
C ALA A 79 -6.64 -8.19 10.36
N MET A 80 -6.46 -8.63 9.12
CA MET A 80 -6.40 -7.72 7.97
C MET A 80 -7.77 -7.18 7.59
N ALA A 81 -8.85 -7.94 7.74
CA ALA A 81 -10.21 -7.44 7.60
C ALA A 81 -10.48 -6.28 8.55
N THR A 82 -10.09 -6.42 9.82
CA THR A 82 -10.19 -5.33 10.82
C THR A 82 -9.37 -4.12 10.42
N ARG A 83 -8.14 -4.34 9.97
CA ARG A 83 -7.25 -3.24 9.54
C ARG A 83 -7.82 -2.47 8.36
N VAL A 84 -8.34 -3.15 7.36
CA VAL A 84 -8.95 -2.49 6.18
C VAL A 84 -10.25 -1.77 6.56
N HIS A 85 -11.05 -2.35 7.45
CA HIS A 85 -12.22 -1.68 8.01
C HIS A 85 -11.83 -0.36 8.71
N ASP A 86 -10.83 -0.40 9.58
CA ASP A 86 -10.36 0.78 10.32
C ASP A 86 -9.76 1.83 9.38
N LEU A 87 -9.03 1.40 8.35
CA LEU A 87 -8.51 2.28 7.32
C LEU A 87 -9.64 3.00 6.57
N ALA A 88 -10.65 2.26 6.15
CA ALA A 88 -11.82 2.83 5.48
C ALA A 88 -12.56 3.84 6.36
N THR A 89 -12.74 3.50 7.64
CA THR A 89 -13.35 4.39 8.62
C THR A 89 -12.57 5.69 8.77
N THR A 90 -11.25 5.60 8.86
CA THR A 90 -10.37 6.79 8.94
C THR A 90 -10.50 7.67 7.70
N VAL A 91 -10.52 7.06 6.51
CA VAL A 91 -10.68 7.81 5.25
C VAL A 91 -12.04 8.50 5.19
N VAL A 92 -13.10 7.85 5.65
CA VAL A 92 -14.44 8.47 5.71
C VAL A 92 -14.48 9.62 6.71
N GLU A 93 -14.01 9.42 7.93
CA GLU A 93 -14.12 10.41 9.02
C GLU A 93 -13.18 11.61 8.82
N ASP A 94 -11.94 11.36 8.41
CA ASP A 94 -10.91 12.41 8.35
C ASP A 94 -10.79 13.06 6.97
N TYR A 95 -11.20 12.36 5.91
CA TYR A 95 -11.00 12.81 4.52
C TYR A 95 -12.29 12.78 3.68
N GLY A 96 -13.44 12.65 4.31
CA GLY A 96 -14.73 12.66 3.60
C GLY A 96 -14.89 11.55 2.58
N GLY A 97 -14.20 10.43 2.75
CA GLY A 97 -14.22 9.30 1.83
C GLY A 97 -13.28 9.44 0.62
N ASN A 98 -12.49 10.51 0.56
CA ASN A 98 -11.54 10.74 -0.54
C ASN A 98 -10.10 10.53 -0.06
N ALA A 99 -9.57 9.33 -0.31
CA ALA A 99 -8.23 8.95 0.12
C ALA A 99 -7.13 9.83 -0.48
N ALA A 100 -7.31 10.35 -1.70
CA ALA A 100 -6.31 11.22 -2.34
C ALA A 100 -6.03 12.49 -1.53
N ARG A 101 -6.96 12.97 -0.72
CA ARG A 101 -6.77 14.15 0.13
C ARG A 101 -5.63 13.98 1.12
N ILE A 102 -5.26 12.75 1.46
CA ILE A 102 -4.13 12.46 2.34
C ILE A 102 -2.84 13.09 1.78
N TRP A 103 -2.65 13.07 0.45
CA TRP A 103 -1.43 13.59 -0.19
C TRP A 103 -1.63 14.78 -1.13
N THR A 104 -2.86 15.19 -1.41
CA THR A 104 -3.13 16.38 -2.22
C THR A 104 -3.25 17.67 -1.40
N GLU A 105 -3.56 17.56 -0.11
CA GLU A 105 -3.80 18.70 0.78
C GLU A 105 -2.64 19.06 1.73
N PRO A 106 -1.63 18.20 2.00
CA PRO A 106 -0.57 18.57 2.93
C PRO A 106 0.18 19.84 2.53
N ALA A 107 0.54 20.64 3.52
CA ALA A 107 1.32 21.87 3.32
C ALA A 107 2.78 21.57 2.96
N ASP A 108 3.34 20.48 3.51
CA ASP A 108 4.73 20.06 3.32
C ASP A 108 4.91 18.55 3.58
N GLY A 109 6.13 18.08 3.44
CA GLY A 109 6.47 16.65 3.66
C GLY A 109 6.26 16.20 5.09
N LYS A 110 6.45 17.08 6.07
CA LYS A 110 6.22 16.78 7.48
C LYS A 110 4.74 16.55 7.77
N ASP A 111 3.86 17.37 7.20
CA ASP A 111 2.41 17.20 7.30
C ASP A 111 1.97 15.91 6.61
N LEU A 112 2.51 15.61 5.40
CA LEU A 112 2.24 14.35 4.71
C LEU A 112 2.67 13.15 5.55
N ARG A 113 3.87 13.17 6.12
CA ARG A 113 4.37 12.12 7.01
C ARG A 113 3.40 11.86 8.16
N LYS A 114 2.94 12.92 8.81
CA LYS A 114 1.99 12.85 9.93
C LYS A 114 0.67 12.20 9.50
N ARG A 115 0.14 12.59 8.34
CA ARG A 115 -1.12 12.04 7.82
C ARG A 115 -1.00 10.55 7.50
N ILE A 116 0.05 10.13 6.81
CA ILE A 116 0.29 8.71 6.50
C ILE A 116 0.51 7.91 7.80
N GLY A 117 1.33 8.43 8.72
CA GLY A 117 1.62 7.76 9.98
C GLY A 117 0.43 7.59 10.91
N ALA A 118 -0.62 8.40 10.74
CA ALA A 118 -1.86 8.28 11.50
C ALA A 118 -2.81 7.20 10.95
N LEU A 119 -2.53 6.66 9.76
CA LEU A 119 -3.34 5.59 9.18
C LEU A 119 -3.11 4.27 9.92
N PRO A 120 -4.17 3.45 10.13
CA PRO A 120 -4.03 2.16 10.80
C PRO A 120 -3.00 1.25 10.13
N GLY A 121 -1.99 0.83 10.89
CA GLY A 121 -0.96 -0.09 10.42
C GLY A 121 0.15 0.53 9.55
N PHE A 122 0.23 1.85 9.44
CA PHE A 122 1.26 2.55 8.68
C PHE A 122 2.39 3.04 9.61
N GLY A 123 3.43 2.21 9.74
CA GLY A 123 4.67 2.58 10.44
C GLY A 123 5.69 3.22 9.49
N GLU A 124 6.89 3.45 10.00
CA GLU A 124 7.97 4.18 9.31
C GLU A 124 8.31 3.61 7.92
N MET A 125 8.37 2.29 7.78
CA MET A 125 8.70 1.67 6.48
C MET A 125 7.62 1.93 5.43
N LYS A 126 6.33 1.86 5.82
CA LYS A 126 5.22 2.14 4.90
C LYS A 126 5.12 3.61 4.55
N ILE A 127 5.43 4.51 5.49
CA ILE A 127 5.49 5.96 5.24
C ILE A 127 6.52 6.23 4.13
N LYS A 128 7.71 5.68 4.24
CA LYS A 128 8.79 5.85 3.25
C LYS A 128 8.44 5.23 1.91
N SER A 129 7.92 4.01 1.92
CA SER A 129 7.58 3.29 0.70
C SER A 129 6.41 3.95 -0.06
N LEU A 130 5.35 4.31 0.64
CA LEU A 130 4.24 5.07 0.04
C LEU A 130 4.71 6.45 -0.43
N GLY A 131 5.52 7.15 0.37
CA GLY A 131 6.11 8.43 -0.01
C GLY A 131 6.91 8.34 -1.31
N ALA A 132 7.72 7.29 -1.46
CA ALA A 132 8.49 7.07 -2.70
C ALA A 132 7.58 6.79 -3.90
N VAL A 133 6.52 6.00 -3.73
CA VAL A 133 5.53 5.76 -4.79
C VAL A 133 4.83 7.06 -5.18
N LEU A 134 4.39 7.83 -4.22
CA LEU A 134 3.72 9.12 -4.46
C LEU A 134 4.62 10.10 -5.23
N PHE A 135 5.89 10.20 -4.82
CA PHE A 135 6.85 11.08 -5.48
C PHE A 135 7.24 10.56 -6.88
N ASN A 136 7.71 9.32 -6.97
CA ASN A 136 8.29 8.78 -8.19
C ASN A 136 7.24 8.44 -9.25
N ARG A 137 6.07 7.93 -8.85
CA ARG A 137 5.04 7.48 -9.80
C ARG A 137 3.96 8.52 -10.06
N PHE A 138 3.57 9.27 -9.03
CA PHE A 138 2.47 10.24 -9.11
C PHE A 138 2.93 11.71 -9.18
N GLY A 139 4.21 11.98 -9.02
CA GLY A 139 4.74 13.36 -9.06
C GLY A 139 4.28 14.24 -7.89
N VAL A 140 4.00 13.65 -6.75
CA VAL A 140 3.59 14.39 -5.54
C VAL A 140 4.83 15.01 -4.89
N GLU A 141 5.07 16.29 -5.14
CA GLU A 141 6.30 16.99 -4.71
C GLU A 141 6.51 17.00 -3.19
N VAL A 142 5.45 17.17 -2.41
CA VAL A 142 5.57 17.16 -0.92
C VAL A 142 6.05 15.81 -0.39
N ALA A 143 5.99 14.74 -1.17
CA ALA A 143 6.49 13.42 -0.79
C ALA A 143 8.00 13.25 -0.96
N ARG A 144 8.69 14.21 -1.59
CA ARG A 144 10.14 14.15 -1.85
C ARG A 144 10.96 13.83 -0.60
N GLU A 145 10.62 14.48 0.51
CA GLU A 145 11.33 14.32 1.78
C GLU A 145 11.17 12.93 2.42
N LEU A 146 10.15 12.16 1.99
CA LEU A 146 9.90 10.82 2.50
C LEU A 146 10.68 9.74 1.77
N VAL A 147 11.23 10.06 0.59
CA VAL A 147 11.93 9.08 -0.26
C VAL A 147 13.25 8.67 0.39
N PRO A 148 13.43 7.38 0.74
CA PRO A 148 14.67 6.93 1.36
C PRO A 148 15.76 6.68 0.31
N SER A 149 16.99 6.46 0.77
CA SER A 149 18.13 6.13 -0.08
C SER A 149 18.17 4.66 -0.53
N HIS A 150 17.43 3.78 0.17
CA HIS A 150 17.36 2.37 -0.20
C HIS A 150 16.23 2.09 -1.21
N PRO A 151 16.27 0.95 -1.93
CA PRO A 151 15.22 0.59 -2.87
C PRO A 151 13.83 0.48 -2.23
N THR A 152 12.80 0.97 -2.92
CA THR A 152 11.40 0.92 -2.51
C THR A 152 10.49 0.55 -3.68
N LEU A 153 9.21 0.34 -3.41
CA LEU A 153 8.20 0.16 -4.46
C LEU A 153 8.09 1.37 -5.39
N GLY A 154 8.55 2.55 -4.97
CA GLY A 154 8.64 3.74 -5.83
C GLY A 154 9.58 3.58 -7.03
N ASP A 155 10.49 2.62 -6.97
CA ASP A 155 11.43 2.31 -8.07
C ASP A 155 10.85 1.30 -9.07
N VAL A 156 9.66 0.76 -8.82
CA VAL A 156 9.02 -0.26 -9.65
C VAL A 156 8.15 0.42 -10.72
N ASP A 157 8.64 0.44 -11.94
CA ASP A 157 7.98 1.07 -13.09
C ASP A 157 7.57 0.06 -14.18
N SER A 158 7.85 -1.22 -13.97
CA SER A 158 7.58 -2.30 -14.93
C SER A 158 7.49 -3.65 -14.21
N PRO A 159 6.94 -4.69 -14.86
CA PRO A 159 6.96 -6.05 -14.29
C PRO A 159 8.37 -6.56 -13.95
N GLN A 160 9.35 -6.27 -14.80
CA GLN A 160 10.75 -6.65 -14.56
C GLN A 160 11.32 -5.92 -13.35
N ALA A 161 10.97 -4.65 -13.18
CA ALA A 161 11.45 -3.83 -12.06
C ALA A 161 10.97 -4.38 -10.70
N LEU A 162 9.82 -5.03 -10.64
CA LEU A 162 9.36 -5.70 -9.41
C LEU A 162 10.31 -6.84 -9.01
N THR A 163 10.71 -7.69 -9.97
CA THR A 163 11.66 -8.77 -9.75
C THR A 163 13.01 -8.20 -9.28
N ASP A 164 13.50 -7.16 -9.92
CA ASP A 164 14.76 -6.50 -9.58
C ASP A 164 14.69 -5.88 -8.18
N TYR A 165 13.58 -5.23 -7.84
CA TYR A 165 13.34 -4.67 -6.50
C TYR A 165 13.37 -5.74 -5.42
N GLN A 166 12.69 -6.88 -5.64
CA GLN A 166 12.65 -7.97 -4.69
C GLN A 166 14.03 -8.60 -4.48
N ALA A 167 14.83 -8.73 -5.54
CA ALA A 167 16.21 -9.21 -5.46
C ALA A 167 17.09 -8.23 -4.67
N ALA A 168 17.00 -6.93 -4.96
CA ALA A 168 17.76 -5.89 -4.26
C ALA A 168 17.38 -5.81 -2.77
N LYS A 169 16.11 -5.93 -2.45
CA LYS A 169 15.62 -5.95 -1.06
C LYS A 169 16.16 -7.14 -0.29
N LYS A 170 16.21 -8.32 -0.92
CA LYS A 170 16.77 -9.54 -0.32
C LYS A 170 18.27 -9.39 -0.05
N GLU A 171 19.03 -8.84 -0.99
CA GLU A 171 20.47 -8.57 -0.83
C GLU A 171 20.73 -7.57 0.29
N HIS A 172 19.97 -6.48 0.35
CA HIS A 172 20.08 -5.46 1.40
C HIS A 172 19.82 -6.07 2.78
N LYS A 173 18.80 -6.89 2.92
CA LYS A 173 18.48 -7.60 4.17
C LYS A 173 19.61 -8.57 4.56
N ALA A 174 20.15 -9.32 3.61
CA ALA A 174 21.26 -10.25 3.86
C ALA A 174 22.52 -9.51 4.32
N ALA A 175 22.87 -8.39 3.69
CA ALA A 175 24.01 -7.55 4.09
C ALA A 175 23.84 -6.97 5.50
N TRP A 176 22.63 -6.51 5.84
CA TRP A 176 22.30 -6.01 7.17
C TRP A 176 22.42 -7.10 8.25
N MET A 177 21.90 -8.31 7.96
CA MET A 177 22.00 -9.46 8.85
C MET A 177 23.46 -9.88 9.06
N ALA A 178 24.28 -9.91 7.99
CA ALA A 178 25.70 -10.23 8.06
C ALA A 178 26.48 -9.22 8.92
N SER A 179 26.15 -7.92 8.81
CA SER A 179 26.78 -6.87 9.61
C SER A 179 26.49 -7.00 11.11
N LYS A 180 25.34 -7.57 11.48
CA LYS A 180 24.95 -7.82 12.88
C LYS A 180 25.61 -9.06 13.46
N SER A 181 25.84 -10.11 12.67
CA SER A 181 26.47 -11.35 13.14
C SER A 181 27.97 -11.25 13.36
N GLY A 182 28.61 -10.18 12.90
CA GLY A 182 30.04 -9.91 13.08
C GLY A 182 30.41 -9.09 14.34
N ARG A 183 29.47 -8.92 15.27
CA ARG A 183 29.70 -8.18 16.53
C ARG A 183 29.72 -9.10 17.75
#